data_ac7469061f19503ff23d38fd60c661df
#
_entry.id   ac7469061f19503ff23d38fd60c661df
#
_cell.length_a   1.000
_cell.length_b   1.000
_cell.length_c   1.000
_cell.angle_alpha   90.00
_cell.angle_beta   90.00
_cell.angle_gamma   90.00
#
_symmetry.space_group_name_H-M   'P 1'
#
loop_
_entity.id
_entity.type
_entity.pdbx_description
1 polymer ?
#
loop_
_entity_poly.entity_id
_entity_poly.type
_entity_poly.pdbx_seq_one_letter_code
_entity_poly.pdbx_strand_id
1 'polypeptide(L)'
;MNTRSECVRPQLVQPRWCRARNGLLHGRRIRGFFQSAPEFERLLVRYGIVLVKYWFSITDDEQNLRFLMRINDPLKQWKLSPMDLESRRCWELYTKAKETMLERTHIPEAPWWVVEADDKKRARLNCIAHLLTRIPYQEVPYEKPILPKRAHSPDYHRTPVPKEMYVPDHCANLTKVVSRPSAFPRRRRR
;
A
#
# COMPACT_ATOMS: atom_id res chain seq x y z
N MET A 1 8.45 -5.77 25.39
CA MET A 1 7.20 -4.99 25.20
C MET A 1 6.91 -4.96 23.71
N ASN A 2 5.93 -5.76 23.26
CA ASN A 2 5.57 -5.86 21.84
C ASN A 2 4.61 -4.72 21.49
N THR A 3 5.12 -3.66 20.89
CA THR A 3 4.29 -2.64 20.27
C THR A 3 3.82 -3.17 18.90
N ARG A 4 2.62 -3.75 18.87
CA ARG A 4 1.92 -4.02 17.61
C ARG A 4 1.59 -2.67 16.96
N SER A 5 2.24 -2.35 15.85
CA SER A 5 1.83 -1.28 14.96
C SER A 5 0.53 -1.70 14.26
N GLU A 6 -0.61 -1.34 14.84
CA GLU A 6 -1.90 -1.49 14.15
C GLU A 6 -1.99 -0.40 13.07
N CYS A 7 -1.83 -0.83 11.83
CA CYS A 7 -2.08 0.01 10.67
C CYS A 7 -3.60 0.21 10.56
N VAL A 8 -4.12 1.28 11.14
CA VAL A 8 -5.53 1.67 11.00
C VAL A 8 -5.76 2.06 9.53
N ARG A 9 -6.37 1.16 8.79
CA ARG A 9 -6.72 1.40 7.37
C ARG A 9 -7.72 2.57 7.28
N PRO A 10 -7.52 3.53 6.37
CA PRO A 10 -8.42 4.67 6.18
C PRO A 10 -9.73 4.28 5.44
N GLN A 11 -10.25 3.08 5.70
CA GLN A 11 -11.52 2.61 5.11
C GLN A 11 -12.75 3.38 5.62
N LEU A 12 -12.58 4.24 6.62
CA LEU A 12 -13.69 4.92 7.28
C LEU A 12 -14.25 6.12 6.51
N VAL A 13 -13.50 6.71 5.57
CA VAL A 13 -13.93 7.95 4.91
C VAL A 13 -14.65 7.68 3.58
N GLN A 14 -14.17 6.78 2.74
CA GLN A 14 -14.73 6.57 1.40
C GLN A 14 -16.17 6.02 1.36
N PRO A 15 -16.57 4.97 2.12
CA PRO A 15 -17.92 4.43 2.03
C PRO A 15 -19.02 5.36 2.58
N ARG A 16 -18.68 6.22 3.53
CA ARG A 16 -19.66 7.13 4.15
C ARG A 16 -20.02 8.31 3.25
N TRP A 17 -19.08 8.82 2.46
CA TRP A 17 -19.34 9.91 1.51
C TRP A 17 -20.21 9.47 0.33
N CYS A 18 -20.04 8.25 -0.17
CA CYS A 18 -20.92 7.70 -1.19
C CYS A 18 -22.35 7.54 -0.70
N ARG A 19 -22.54 7.20 0.58
CA ARG A 19 -23.87 7.12 1.21
C ARG A 19 -24.48 8.51 1.50
N ALA A 20 -23.68 9.56 1.64
CA ALA A 20 -24.17 10.92 1.84
C ALA A 20 -25.04 11.42 0.66
N ARG A 21 -24.74 10.97 -0.56
CA ARG A 21 -25.54 11.26 -1.75
C ARG A 21 -26.92 10.60 -1.72
N ASN A 22 -27.08 9.45 -1.07
CA ASN A 22 -28.33 8.72 -0.97
C ASN A 22 -29.20 9.17 0.21
N GLY A 23 -28.94 10.36 0.79
CA GLY A 23 -29.76 10.91 1.90
C GLY A 23 -29.57 10.22 3.26
N LEU A 24 -28.68 9.22 3.36
CA LEU A 24 -28.50 8.38 4.56
C LEU A 24 -27.60 8.99 5.64
N LEU A 25 -26.87 10.05 5.34
CA LEU A 25 -26.08 10.79 6.34
C LEU A 25 -26.53 12.23 6.42
N HIS A 26 -27.21 12.58 7.51
CA HIS A 26 -27.59 13.95 7.81
C HIS A 26 -26.33 14.86 7.89
N GLY A 27 -26.37 16.03 7.30
CA GLY A 27 -25.27 17.02 7.31
C GLY A 27 -24.73 17.35 8.73
N ARG A 28 -25.56 17.11 9.77
CA ARG A 28 -25.17 17.24 11.18
C ARG A 28 -24.09 16.21 11.58
N ARG A 29 -24.18 14.95 11.12
CA ARG A 29 -23.19 13.91 11.42
C ARG A 29 -21.84 14.16 10.75
N ILE A 30 -21.86 14.71 9.54
CA ILE A 30 -20.64 15.07 8.81
C ILE A 30 -19.93 16.24 9.52
N ARG A 31 -20.67 17.25 9.95
CA ARG A 31 -20.12 18.37 10.72
C ARG A 31 -19.51 17.91 12.04
N GLY A 32 -20.22 17.05 12.78
CA GLY A 32 -19.70 16.46 14.02
C GLY A 32 -18.41 15.68 13.80
N PHE A 33 -18.32 14.91 12.72
CA PHE A 33 -17.11 14.19 12.38
C PHE A 33 -15.91 15.13 12.13
N PHE A 34 -16.09 16.19 11.37
CA PHE A 34 -15.01 17.15 11.12
C PHE A 34 -14.57 17.94 12.35
N GLN A 35 -15.40 18.04 13.37
CA GLN A 35 -15.02 18.61 14.66
C GLN A 35 -14.25 17.60 15.51
N SER A 36 -14.76 16.37 15.62
CA SER A 36 -14.18 15.36 16.51
C SER A 36 -12.92 14.69 15.96
N ALA A 37 -12.77 14.58 14.63
CA ALA A 37 -11.60 13.90 14.05
C ALA A 37 -10.27 14.61 14.37
N PRO A 38 -10.12 15.94 14.23
CA PRO A 38 -8.89 16.62 14.61
C PRO A 38 -8.58 16.53 16.12
N GLU A 39 -9.61 16.55 16.97
CA GLU A 39 -9.44 16.40 18.42
C GLU A 39 -8.94 15.01 18.78
N PHE A 40 -9.49 13.98 18.15
CA PHE A 40 -9.05 12.60 18.32
C PHE A 40 -7.61 12.41 17.82
N GLU A 41 -7.26 12.99 16.67
CA GLU A 41 -5.89 12.93 16.13
C GLU A 41 -4.89 13.60 17.08
N ARG A 42 -5.21 14.77 17.65
CA ARG A 42 -4.39 15.41 18.68
C ARG A 42 -4.22 14.55 19.93
N LEU A 43 -5.29 13.86 20.34
CA LEU A 43 -5.21 12.93 21.45
C LEU A 43 -4.21 11.82 21.18
N LEU A 44 -4.27 11.18 20.00
CA LEU A 44 -3.31 10.14 19.61
C LEU A 44 -1.86 10.64 19.66
N VAL A 45 -1.60 11.83 19.12
CA VAL A 45 -0.26 12.42 19.11
C VAL A 45 0.22 12.73 20.54
N ARG A 46 -0.66 13.23 21.41
CA ARG A 46 -0.32 13.48 22.83
C ARG A 46 0.04 12.19 23.60
N TYR A 47 -0.55 11.05 23.19
CA TYR A 47 -0.19 9.73 23.74
C TYR A 47 1.09 9.15 23.13
N GLY A 48 1.85 9.93 22.35
CA GLY A 48 3.11 9.50 21.76
C GLY A 48 2.98 8.66 20.48
N ILE A 49 1.79 8.61 19.89
CA ILE A 49 1.58 7.90 18.61
C ILE A 49 2.07 8.81 17.47
N VAL A 50 2.95 8.30 16.63
CA VAL A 50 3.36 8.98 15.39
C VAL A 50 2.26 8.78 14.35
N LEU A 51 1.44 9.81 14.16
CA LEU A 51 0.35 9.80 13.19
C LEU A 51 0.78 10.48 11.90
N VAL A 52 0.85 9.72 10.81
CA VAL A 52 1.19 10.23 9.48
C VAL A 52 0.03 9.97 8.53
N LYS A 53 -0.50 11.03 7.91
CA LYS A 53 -1.65 10.96 7.03
C LYS A 53 -1.21 11.16 5.57
N TYR A 54 -1.48 10.17 4.72
CA TYR A 54 -1.18 10.24 3.30
C TYR A 54 -2.46 10.18 2.46
N TRP A 55 -2.53 11.07 1.48
CA TRP A 55 -3.52 11.02 0.42
C TRP A 55 -2.83 10.71 -0.91
N PHE A 56 -3.13 9.55 -1.50
CA PHE A 56 -2.63 9.20 -2.83
C PHE A 56 -3.57 9.80 -3.88
N SER A 57 -3.06 10.80 -4.61
CA SER A 57 -3.80 11.50 -5.66
C SER A 57 -3.41 10.96 -7.02
N ILE A 58 -4.40 10.77 -7.87
CA ILE A 58 -4.22 10.44 -9.28
C ILE A 58 -4.98 11.46 -10.13
N THR A 59 -4.58 11.62 -11.38
CA THR A 59 -5.31 12.40 -12.37
C THR A 59 -6.57 11.67 -12.84
N ASP A 60 -7.50 12.42 -13.42
CA ASP A 60 -8.70 11.87 -14.05
C ASP A 60 -8.35 10.92 -15.21
N ASP A 61 -7.37 11.30 -16.01
CA ASP A 61 -6.89 10.50 -17.13
C ASP A 61 -6.30 9.17 -16.68
N GLU A 62 -5.49 9.19 -15.61
CA GLU A 62 -4.91 7.98 -15.03
C GLU A 62 -6.00 7.07 -14.43
N GLN A 63 -7.04 7.63 -13.81
CA GLN A 63 -8.17 6.83 -13.33
C GLN A 63 -8.87 6.13 -14.49
N ASN A 64 -9.15 6.88 -15.57
CA ASN A 64 -9.77 6.34 -16.77
C ASN A 64 -8.95 5.21 -17.39
N LEU A 65 -7.65 5.44 -17.58
CA LEU A 65 -6.72 4.44 -18.09
C LEU A 65 -6.75 3.16 -17.25
N ARG A 66 -6.70 3.29 -15.92
CA ARG A 66 -6.74 2.14 -15.00
C ARG A 66 -8.03 1.35 -15.09
N PHE A 67 -9.16 2.02 -15.27
CA PHE A 67 -10.45 1.33 -15.43
C PHE A 67 -10.54 0.60 -16.77
N LEU A 68 -10.12 1.23 -17.86
CA LEU A 68 -10.04 0.58 -19.17
C LEU A 68 -9.12 -0.67 -19.14
N MET A 69 -7.97 -0.56 -18.48
CA MET A 69 -7.07 -1.72 -18.28
C MET A 69 -7.72 -2.85 -17.48
N ARG A 70 -8.57 -2.54 -16.50
CA ARG A 70 -9.31 -3.56 -15.73
C ARG A 70 -10.41 -4.21 -16.55
N ILE A 71 -11.11 -3.44 -17.39
CA ILE A 71 -12.18 -3.94 -18.26
C ILE A 71 -11.62 -4.90 -19.31
N ASN A 72 -10.48 -4.55 -19.90
CA ASN A 72 -9.90 -5.29 -21.04
C ASN A 72 -8.99 -6.47 -20.61
N ASP A 73 -8.57 -6.55 -19.36
CA ASP A 73 -7.69 -7.62 -18.86
C ASP A 73 -8.49 -8.64 -18.05
N PRO A 74 -8.71 -9.87 -18.57
CA PRO A 74 -9.47 -10.92 -17.87
C PRO A 74 -8.96 -11.22 -16.47
N LEU A 75 -7.63 -11.06 -16.25
CA LEU A 75 -7.01 -11.29 -14.93
C LEU A 75 -7.24 -10.14 -13.95
N LYS A 76 -7.82 -9.02 -14.39
CA LYS A 76 -8.06 -7.83 -13.58
C LYS A 76 -9.53 -7.43 -13.46
N GLN A 77 -10.41 -8.03 -14.25
CA GLN A 77 -11.85 -7.70 -14.23
C GLN A 77 -12.48 -7.82 -12.85
N TRP A 78 -12.06 -8.80 -12.06
CA TRP A 78 -12.54 -9.00 -10.69
C TRP A 78 -12.23 -7.83 -9.73
N LYS A 79 -11.31 -6.93 -10.10
CA LYS A 79 -10.98 -5.72 -9.35
C LYS A 79 -11.91 -4.55 -9.63
N LEU A 80 -12.78 -4.68 -10.63
CA LEU A 80 -13.74 -3.63 -11.00
C LEU A 80 -15.04 -3.85 -10.21
N SER A 81 -15.42 -2.88 -9.44
CA SER A 81 -16.66 -2.90 -8.65
C SER A 81 -17.68 -1.90 -9.22
N PRO A 82 -18.99 -2.07 -8.95
CA PRO A 82 -20.00 -1.05 -9.28
C PRO A 82 -19.68 0.33 -8.69
N MET A 83 -19.00 0.35 -7.53
CA MET A 83 -18.58 1.59 -6.88
C MET A 83 -17.47 2.30 -7.66
N ASP A 84 -16.59 1.59 -8.36
CA ASP A 84 -15.57 2.18 -9.22
C ASP A 84 -16.20 2.96 -10.38
N LEU A 85 -17.26 2.41 -10.99
CA LEU A 85 -18.00 3.07 -12.05
C LEU A 85 -18.72 4.33 -11.55
N GLU A 86 -19.33 4.24 -10.37
CA GLU A 86 -19.95 5.41 -9.73
C GLU A 86 -18.92 6.47 -9.32
N SER A 87 -17.74 6.07 -8.87
CA SER A 87 -16.66 7.01 -8.55
C SER A 87 -16.19 7.79 -9.78
N ARG A 88 -16.17 7.16 -10.95
CA ARG A 88 -15.87 7.83 -12.22
C ARG A 88 -16.92 8.90 -12.54
N ARG A 89 -18.20 8.56 -12.42
CA ARG A 89 -19.32 9.47 -12.69
C ARG A 89 -19.35 10.67 -11.75
N CYS A 90 -18.92 10.49 -10.50
CA CYS A 90 -18.97 11.48 -9.44
C CYS A 90 -17.61 12.11 -9.13
N TRP A 91 -16.67 12.14 -10.07
CA TRP A 91 -15.30 12.63 -9.88
C TRP A 91 -15.22 13.97 -9.16
N GLU A 92 -15.95 14.97 -9.66
CA GLU A 92 -15.94 16.32 -9.07
C GLU A 92 -16.48 16.36 -7.64
N LEU A 93 -17.55 15.58 -7.36
CA LEU A 93 -18.12 15.48 -6.03
C LEU A 93 -17.12 14.84 -5.03
N TYR A 94 -16.37 13.82 -5.47
CA TYR A 94 -15.31 13.24 -4.67
C TYR A 94 -14.15 14.20 -4.45
N THR A 95 -13.79 14.96 -5.50
CA THR A 95 -12.73 15.98 -5.40
C THR A 95 -13.11 17.06 -4.39
N LYS A 96 -14.32 17.60 -4.47
CA LYS A 96 -14.83 18.59 -3.50
C LYS A 96 -14.87 18.04 -2.08
N ALA A 97 -15.27 16.80 -1.91
CA ALA A 97 -15.27 16.13 -0.61
C ALA A 97 -13.85 15.97 -0.05
N LYS A 98 -12.89 15.59 -0.88
CA LYS A 98 -11.46 15.51 -0.54
C LYS A 98 -10.94 16.89 -0.08
N GLU A 99 -11.20 17.91 -0.84
CA GLU A 99 -10.77 19.29 -0.53
C GLU A 99 -11.30 19.75 0.83
N THR A 100 -12.59 19.56 1.07
CA THR A 100 -13.21 19.84 2.38
C THR A 100 -12.59 19.05 3.51
N MET A 101 -12.25 17.76 3.27
CA MET A 101 -11.59 16.92 4.26
C MET A 101 -10.18 17.44 4.55
N LEU A 102 -9.39 17.72 3.54
CA LEU A 102 -8.04 18.26 3.71
C LEU A 102 -8.07 19.58 4.47
N GLU A 103 -8.94 20.52 4.08
CA GLU A 103 -9.09 21.82 4.72
C GLU A 103 -9.42 21.70 6.22
N ARG A 104 -10.37 20.84 6.57
CA ARG A 104 -10.90 20.74 7.94
C ARG A 104 -10.13 19.82 8.87
N THR A 105 -9.32 18.93 8.32
CA THR A 105 -8.58 17.95 9.12
C THR A 105 -7.06 18.03 8.94
N HIS A 106 -6.55 19.06 8.25
CA HIS A 106 -5.13 19.35 8.21
C HIS A 106 -4.74 20.10 9.48
N ILE A 107 -4.12 19.40 10.42
CA ILE A 107 -3.67 19.98 11.70
C ILE A 107 -2.14 19.92 11.79
N PRO A 108 -1.51 20.89 12.46
CA PRO A 108 -0.04 20.96 12.57
C PRO A 108 0.58 19.72 13.21
N GLU A 109 -0.08 19.13 14.20
CA GLU A 109 0.38 17.93 14.91
C GLU A 109 0.35 16.67 14.05
N ALA A 110 -0.58 16.60 13.11
CA ALA A 110 -0.74 15.51 12.17
C ALA A 110 -1.17 16.05 10.79
N PRO A 111 -0.24 16.59 10.01
CA PRO A 111 -0.55 17.17 8.70
C PRO A 111 -0.89 16.08 7.66
N TRP A 112 -1.70 16.45 6.67
CA TRP A 112 -1.89 15.67 5.47
C TRP A 112 -0.73 15.84 4.50
N TRP A 113 -0.30 14.73 3.92
CA TRP A 113 0.71 14.67 2.87
C TRP A 113 0.09 14.09 1.60
N VAL A 114 0.15 14.85 0.52
CA VAL A 114 -0.38 14.41 -0.78
C VAL A 114 0.75 13.74 -1.56
N VAL A 115 0.50 12.51 -2.00
CA VAL A 115 1.43 11.73 -2.82
C VAL A 115 0.86 11.63 -4.23
N GLU A 116 1.57 12.15 -5.21
CA GLU A 116 1.24 11.95 -6.61
C GLU A 116 1.42 10.46 -6.99
N ALA A 117 0.35 9.82 -7.43
CA ALA A 117 0.28 8.37 -7.59
C ALA A 117 -0.07 7.90 -9.01
N ASP A 118 0.14 8.75 -10.00
CA ASP A 118 0.02 8.37 -11.42
C ASP A 118 1.06 7.29 -11.74
N ASP A 119 2.33 7.51 -11.39
CA ASP A 119 3.35 6.45 -11.37
C ASP A 119 3.39 5.76 -10.00
N LYS A 120 2.86 4.54 -9.95
CA LYS A 120 2.79 3.74 -8.72
C LYS A 120 4.16 3.37 -8.14
N LYS A 121 5.19 3.21 -8.96
CA LYS A 121 6.54 2.85 -8.50
C LYS A 121 7.18 4.06 -7.82
N ARG A 122 7.11 5.20 -8.48
CA ARG A 122 7.60 6.47 -7.99
C ARG A 122 6.85 6.89 -6.71
N ALA A 123 5.52 6.80 -6.69
CA ALA A 123 4.70 7.09 -5.53
C ALA A 123 5.09 6.26 -4.30
N ARG A 124 5.33 4.96 -4.47
CA ARG A 124 5.78 4.09 -3.37
C ARG A 124 7.13 4.51 -2.81
N LEU A 125 8.11 4.75 -3.69
CA LEU A 125 9.45 5.16 -3.26
C LEU A 125 9.42 6.50 -2.53
N ASN A 126 8.71 7.49 -3.06
CA ASN A 126 8.54 8.80 -2.44
C ASN A 126 7.84 8.71 -1.08
N CYS A 127 6.76 7.92 -1.00
CA CYS A 127 6.03 7.73 0.25
C CYS A 127 6.89 7.05 1.32
N ILE A 128 7.65 5.99 0.96
CA ILE A 128 8.55 5.31 1.88
C ILE A 128 9.67 6.25 2.33
N ALA A 129 10.32 6.96 1.40
CA ALA A 129 11.37 7.92 1.72
C ALA A 129 10.86 8.98 2.71
N HIS A 130 9.69 9.57 2.44
CA HIS A 130 9.09 10.54 3.34
C HIS A 130 8.73 9.94 4.70
N LEU A 131 8.18 8.72 4.75
CA LEU A 131 7.84 8.04 6.00
C LEU A 131 9.08 7.85 6.88
N LEU A 132 10.19 7.44 6.29
CA LEU A 132 11.46 7.25 7.01
C LEU A 132 12.01 8.57 7.61
N THR A 133 11.69 9.74 7.03
CA THR A 133 12.07 11.03 7.65
C THR A 133 11.22 11.38 8.88
N ARG A 134 10.07 10.72 9.06
CA ARG A 134 9.14 11.00 10.17
C ARG A 134 9.31 10.07 11.37
N ILE A 135 9.99 8.96 11.19
CA ILE A 135 10.20 7.96 12.23
C ILE A 135 11.67 8.03 12.64
N PRO A 136 11.99 8.38 13.91
CA PRO A 136 13.36 8.30 14.37
C PRO A 136 13.78 6.83 14.40
N TYR A 137 14.80 6.47 13.61
CA TYR A 137 15.37 5.14 13.60
C TYR A 137 16.89 5.23 13.68
N GLN A 138 17.50 4.21 14.25
CA GLN A 138 18.93 4.06 14.33
C GLN A 138 19.34 2.82 13.54
N GLU A 139 20.47 2.89 12.87
CA GLU A 139 21.07 1.72 12.26
C GLU A 139 21.52 0.76 13.36
N VAL A 140 20.96 -0.44 13.35
CA VAL A 140 21.40 -1.51 14.24
C VAL A 140 22.50 -2.27 13.51
N PRO A 141 23.70 -2.42 14.12
CA PRO A 141 24.76 -3.22 13.51
C PRO A 141 24.28 -4.65 13.30
N TYR A 142 24.28 -5.06 12.04
CA TYR A 142 23.86 -6.40 11.64
C TYR A 142 25.10 -7.30 11.53
N GLU A 143 25.24 -8.22 12.46
CA GLU A 143 26.20 -9.30 12.34
C GLU A 143 25.69 -10.33 11.35
N LYS A 144 26.44 -10.53 10.27
CA LYS A 144 26.07 -11.51 9.25
C LYS A 144 26.12 -12.91 9.86
N PRO A 145 25.01 -13.63 9.93
CA PRO A 145 25.05 -15.00 10.42
C PRO A 145 25.95 -15.87 9.52
N ILE A 146 26.80 -16.65 10.13
CA ILE A 146 27.64 -17.60 9.44
C ILE A 146 26.79 -18.85 9.18
N LEU A 147 26.60 -19.19 7.90
CA LEU A 147 25.85 -20.37 7.52
C LEU A 147 26.61 -21.62 8.01
N PRO A 148 26.03 -22.41 8.90
CA PRO A 148 26.69 -23.63 9.38
C PRO A 148 26.90 -24.63 8.22
N LYS A 149 27.99 -25.37 8.31
CA LYS A 149 28.20 -26.46 7.37
C LYS A 149 27.09 -27.52 7.56
N ARG A 150 26.62 -28.08 6.44
CA ARG A 150 25.62 -29.13 6.47
C ARG A 150 26.19 -30.34 7.24
N ALA A 151 25.50 -30.78 8.28
CA ALA A 151 25.78 -32.06 8.91
C ALA A 151 25.45 -33.18 7.94
N HIS A 152 26.41 -34.01 7.65
CA HIS A 152 26.25 -35.18 6.78
C HIS A 152 26.16 -36.44 7.66
N SER A 153 25.03 -37.15 7.59
CA SER A 153 24.93 -38.47 8.23
C SER A 153 25.37 -39.54 7.23
N PRO A 154 26.41 -40.32 7.52
CA PRO A 154 26.90 -41.35 6.61
C PRO A 154 25.87 -42.47 6.39
N ASP A 155 24.98 -42.69 7.36
CA ASP A 155 23.98 -43.77 7.32
C ASP A 155 22.67 -43.32 6.63
N TYR A 156 22.57 -42.05 6.21
CA TYR A 156 21.36 -41.54 5.56
C TYR A 156 21.46 -41.68 4.04
N HIS A 157 20.68 -42.60 3.48
CA HIS A 157 20.45 -42.72 2.06
C HIS A 157 19.09 -42.15 1.69
N ARG A 158 19.09 -41.11 0.83
CA ARG A 158 17.85 -40.50 0.36
C ARG A 158 17.07 -41.49 -0.51
N THR A 159 15.84 -41.79 -0.10
CA THR A 159 14.93 -42.60 -0.91
C THR A 159 14.52 -41.78 -2.15
N PRO A 160 14.70 -42.31 -3.38
CA PRO A 160 14.26 -41.61 -4.58
C PRO A 160 12.73 -41.47 -4.57
N VAL A 161 12.25 -40.28 -4.90
CA VAL A 161 10.82 -40.02 -5.05
C VAL A 161 10.38 -40.60 -6.41
N PRO A 162 9.30 -41.40 -6.47
CA PRO A 162 8.73 -41.89 -7.71
C PRO A 162 8.40 -40.77 -8.69
N LYS A 163 8.61 -40.98 -9.98
CA LYS A 163 8.40 -39.95 -11.00
C LYS A 163 6.94 -39.45 -11.04
N GLU A 164 6.01 -40.32 -10.72
CA GLU A 164 4.57 -40.04 -10.70
C GLU A 164 4.18 -39.05 -9.62
N MET A 165 5.02 -38.83 -8.60
CA MET A 165 4.80 -37.84 -7.52
C MET A 165 5.29 -36.47 -7.90
N TYR A 166 5.99 -36.28 -8.99
CA TYR A 166 6.43 -34.98 -9.43
C TYR A 166 5.32 -34.31 -10.26
N VAL A 167 5.09 -33.03 -9.98
CA VAL A 167 4.21 -32.24 -10.82
C VAL A 167 4.82 -32.08 -12.21
N PRO A 168 4.05 -32.30 -13.29
CA PRO A 168 4.55 -32.11 -14.65
C PRO A 168 5.10 -30.68 -14.86
N ASP A 169 6.26 -30.59 -15.49
CA ASP A 169 6.88 -29.31 -15.82
C ASP A 169 6.23 -28.70 -17.07
N HIS A 170 5.16 -27.94 -16.87
CA HIS A 170 4.50 -27.19 -17.93
C HIS A 170 5.28 -25.98 -18.41
N CYS A 171 6.33 -25.57 -17.70
CA CYS A 171 7.13 -24.39 -18.00
C CYS A 171 8.49 -24.72 -18.65
N ALA A 172 8.80 -25.97 -18.89
CA ALA A 172 10.07 -26.39 -19.48
C ALA A 172 10.44 -25.65 -20.77
N ASN A 173 9.44 -25.24 -21.56
CA ASN A 173 9.62 -24.50 -22.79
C ASN A 173 9.71 -22.97 -22.59
N LEU A 174 9.33 -22.44 -21.41
CA LEU A 174 9.38 -21.01 -21.10
C LEU A 174 10.76 -20.56 -20.58
N THR A 175 11.55 -21.47 -20.06
CA THR A 175 12.88 -21.16 -19.45
C THR A 175 13.96 -20.81 -20.47
N LYS A 176 13.73 -21.03 -21.76
CA LYS A 176 14.70 -20.63 -22.82
C LYS A 176 14.72 -19.13 -23.11
N VAL A 177 13.81 -18.33 -22.55
CA VAL A 177 13.67 -16.89 -22.86
C VAL A 177 14.21 -15.98 -21.76
N VAL A 178 14.45 -16.47 -20.55
CA VAL A 178 15.00 -15.65 -19.45
C VAL A 178 16.42 -16.08 -19.17
N SER A 179 17.37 -15.61 -19.98
CA SER A 179 18.78 -15.56 -19.59
C SER A 179 18.89 -14.71 -18.32
N ARG A 180 19.40 -15.31 -17.24
CA ARG A 180 19.65 -14.60 -15.97
C ARG A 180 20.47 -13.34 -16.24
N PRO A 181 20.04 -12.15 -15.81
CA PRO A 181 20.92 -11.00 -15.87
C PRO A 181 22.15 -11.29 -15.01
N SER A 182 23.32 -11.11 -15.63
CA SER A 182 24.63 -11.26 -15.00
C SER A 182 24.70 -10.47 -13.69
N ALA A 183 25.37 -11.04 -12.73
CA ALA A 183 25.61 -10.56 -11.38
C ALA A 183 25.73 -9.02 -11.25
N PHE A 184 25.09 -8.47 -10.24
CA PHE A 184 25.26 -7.07 -9.80
C PHE A 184 26.75 -6.71 -9.76
N PRO A 185 27.17 -5.59 -10.38
CA PRO A 185 28.53 -5.13 -10.28
C PRO A 185 28.83 -4.73 -8.83
N ARG A 186 29.85 -5.35 -8.26
CA ARG A 186 30.38 -4.98 -6.94
C ARG A 186 30.78 -3.49 -6.98
N ARG A 187 30.10 -2.63 -6.23
CA ARG A 187 30.53 -1.26 -5.97
C ARG A 187 31.93 -1.32 -5.34
N ARG A 188 32.94 -0.88 -6.07
CA ARG A 188 34.25 -0.57 -5.50
C ARG A 188 34.05 0.59 -4.52
N ARG A 189 34.37 0.36 -3.25
CA ARG A 189 34.52 1.44 -2.27
C ARG A 189 35.75 2.26 -2.71
N ARG A 190 35.58 3.53 -2.81
CA ARG A 190 36.63 4.53 -2.62
C ARG A 190 36.44 5.16 -1.26
#